data_2e417e5f3bda236acf1bc864b7297bce
#
_entry.id   2e417e5f3bda236acf1bc864b7297bce
#
_cell.length_a   1.000
_cell.length_b   1.000
_cell.length_c   1.000
_cell.angle_alpha   90.00
_cell.angle_beta   90.00
_cell.angle_gamma   90.00
#
_symmetry.space_group_name_H-M   'P 1'
#
loop_
_entity.id
_entity.type
_entity.pdbx_description
1 polymer ?
#
loop_
_entity_poly.entity_id
_entity_poly.type
_entity_poly.pdbx_seq_one_letter_code
_entity_poly.pdbx_strand_id
1 'polypeptide(L)'
;MPPRRRAPPPEPWKVPMPPENKLPDAAQRVADLLARNGHAGPIVMLPATGKTSAQAAAGLGCTVAEIAKSIVFRRLADDTAVMVVASGANRVDEQKIAALVGPLGKADAAFVRQHTGYSIGGVCPIGHLRETIILVDQDLLRFDSVWAAAGHPHAVFKLTPRELLALTGAQAVDVASRNLA
;
A
#
# COMPACT_ATOMS: atom_id res chain seq x y z
N MET A 1 -15.38 -36.31 38.91
CA MET A 1 -15.72 -35.30 37.89
C MET A 1 -14.51 -35.13 36.99
N PRO A 2 -14.60 -35.43 35.69
CA PRO A 2 -13.48 -35.21 34.77
C PRO A 2 -13.28 -33.70 34.51
N PRO A 3 -12.04 -33.23 34.32
CA PRO A 3 -11.77 -31.83 34.07
C PRO A 3 -12.37 -31.37 32.73
N ARG A 4 -13.10 -30.27 32.75
CA ARG A 4 -13.63 -29.66 31.54
C ARG A 4 -12.46 -29.24 30.65
N ARG A 5 -12.36 -29.82 29.46
CA ARG A 5 -11.43 -29.38 28.42
C ARG A 5 -11.76 -27.92 28.09
N ARG A 6 -10.80 -27.00 28.21
CA ARG A 6 -10.95 -25.64 27.73
C ARG A 6 -11.05 -25.71 26.22
N ALA A 7 -12.06 -25.01 25.66
CA ALA A 7 -12.17 -24.79 24.23
C ALA A 7 -10.91 -24.10 23.70
N PRO A 8 -10.40 -24.47 22.53
CA PRO A 8 -9.28 -23.77 21.93
C PRO A 8 -9.65 -22.29 21.71
N PRO A 9 -8.68 -21.36 21.80
CA PRO A 9 -8.92 -19.97 21.50
C PRO A 9 -9.44 -19.83 20.06
N PRO A 10 -10.35 -18.88 19.80
CA PRO A 10 -10.83 -18.66 18.45
C PRO A 10 -9.67 -18.30 17.54
N GLU A 11 -9.63 -18.90 16.36
CA GLU A 11 -8.64 -18.58 15.33
C GLU A 11 -8.79 -17.11 14.95
N PRO A 12 -7.74 -16.29 15.01
CA PRO A 12 -7.82 -14.82 14.89
C PRO A 12 -8.39 -14.32 13.55
N TRP A 13 -8.52 -15.19 12.55
CA TRP A 13 -9.10 -14.88 11.24
C TRP A 13 -10.56 -15.35 11.09
N LYS A 14 -11.12 -16.04 12.08
CA LYS A 14 -12.54 -16.44 12.12
C LYS A 14 -13.41 -15.50 12.97
N VAL A 15 -13.06 -14.23 13.06
CA VAL A 15 -13.99 -13.25 13.60
C VAL A 15 -15.09 -13.09 12.54
N PRO A 16 -16.38 -13.41 12.85
CA PRO A 16 -17.45 -13.17 11.91
C PRO A 16 -17.46 -11.68 11.57
N MET A 17 -17.23 -11.34 10.31
CA MET A 17 -17.46 -9.98 9.83
C MET A 17 -18.94 -9.64 10.11
N PRO A 18 -19.23 -8.48 10.71
CA PRO A 18 -20.62 -8.06 10.90
C PRO A 18 -21.29 -7.98 9.52
N PRO A 19 -22.58 -8.36 9.39
CA PRO A 19 -23.26 -8.59 8.12
C PRO A 19 -23.58 -7.34 7.28
N GLU A 20 -22.93 -6.22 7.46
CA GLU A 20 -23.14 -5.00 6.65
C GLU A 20 -21.91 -4.08 6.61
N ASN A 21 -20.70 -4.58 6.47
CA ASN A 21 -19.58 -3.69 6.20
C ASN A 21 -19.37 -3.56 4.69
N LYS A 22 -20.21 -2.73 4.06
CA LYS A 22 -19.92 -2.20 2.73
C LYS A 22 -18.56 -1.51 2.78
N LEU A 23 -17.64 -1.94 1.92
CA LEU A 23 -16.35 -1.27 1.79
C LEU A 23 -16.57 0.22 1.47
N PRO A 24 -15.73 1.14 1.95
CA PRO A 24 -15.71 2.51 1.46
C PRO A 24 -15.66 2.52 -0.08
N ASP A 25 -16.31 3.49 -0.73
CA ASP A 25 -16.45 3.51 -2.18
C ASP A 25 -15.11 3.41 -2.93
N ALA A 26 -14.07 4.07 -2.42
CA ALA A 26 -12.74 3.97 -3.00
C ALA A 26 -12.13 2.57 -2.85
N ALA A 27 -12.35 1.91 -1.71
CA ALA A 27 -11.89 0.54 -1.48
C ALA A 27 -12.68 -0.48 -2.33
N GLN A 28 -13.97 -0.26 -2.53
CA GLN A 28 -14.78 -1.10 -3.43
C GLN A 28 -14.29 -0.98 -4.87
N ARG A 29 -13.97 0.22 -5.33
CA ARG A 29 -13.38 0.44 -6.65
C ARG A 29 -12.06 -0.31 -6.83
N VAL A 30 -11.22 -0.33 -5.79
CA VAL A 30 -9.97 -1.10 -5.81
C VAL A 30 -10.24 -2.59 -5.85
N ALA A 31 -11.20 -3.09 -5.05
CA ALA A 31 -11.59 -4.50 -5.07
C ALA A 31 -12.04 -4.95 -6.46
N ASP A 32 -12.88 -4.15 -7.11
CA ASP A 32 -13.38 -4.42 -8.47
C ASP A 32 -12.24 -4.42 -9.50
N LEU A 33 -11.30 -3.49 -9.36
CA LEU A 33 -10.13 -3.40 -10.24
C LEU A 33 -9.18 -4.59 -10.06
N LEU A 34 -8.93 -5.01 -8.82
CA LEU A 34 -8.12 -6.19 -8.51
C LEU A 34 -8.75 -7.46 -9.09
N ALA A 35 -10.06 -7.64 -8.94
CA ALA A 35 -10.78 -8.78 -9.49
C ALA A 35 -10.67 -8.84 -11.02
N ARG A 36 -10.81 -7.71 -11.71
CA ARG A 36 -10.64 -7.63 -13.18
C ARG A 36 -9.22 -7.98 -13.64
N ASN A 37 -8.22 -7.75 -12.80
CA ASN A 37 -6.83 -8.11 -13.07
C ASN A 37 -6.44 -9.50 -12.53
N GLY A 38 -7.40 -10.31 -12.12
CA GLY A 38 -7.18 -11.69 -11.69
C GLY A 38 -6.61 -11.83 -10.28
N HIS A 39 -6.60 -10.78 -9.48
CA HIS A 39 -6.18 -10.84 -8.08
C HIS A 39 -7.36 -11.32 -7.21
N ALA A 40 -7.18 -12.44 -6.52
CA ALA A 40 -8.24 -13.10 -5.74
C ALA A 40 -8.24 -12.73 -4.24
N GLY A 41 -7.30 -11.93 -3.78
CA GLY A 41 -7.18 -11.58 -2.37
C GLY A 41 -8.26 -10.59 -1.91
N PRO A 42 -8.73 -10.68 -0.65
CA PRO A 42 -9.73 -9.76 -0.12
C PRO A 42 -9.11 -8.40 0.26
N ILE A 43 -9.94 -7.36 0.27
CA ILE A 43 -9.64 -6.12 0.97
C ILE A 43 -9.83 -6.34 2.46
N VAL A 44 -8.83 -5.98 3.26
CA VAL A 44 -8.88 -6.05 4.72
C VAL A 44 -9.04 -4.65 5.29
N MET A 45 -10.05 -4.48 6.15
CA MET A 45 -10.24 -3.23 6.88
C MET A 45 -9.48 -3.26 8.20
N LEU A 46 -8.56 -2.31 8.37
CA LEU A 46 -7.84 -2.12 9.62
C LEU A 46 -8.68 -1.29 10.62
N PRO A 47 -8.49 -1.49 11.94
CA PRO A 47 -9.12 -0.63 12.93
C PRO A 47 -8.64 0.83 12.78
N ALA A 48 -9.43 1.78 13.30
CA ALA A 48 -9.17 3.23 13.18
C ALA A 48 -7.80 3.70 13.71
N THR A 49 -7.11 2.87 14.49
CA THR A 49 -5.76 3.10 15.01
C THR A 49 -4.64 2.79 14.00
N GLY A 50 -4.96 2.17 12.86
CA GLY A 50 -3.97 1.73 11.85
C GLY A 50 -3.47 2.85 10.91
N LYS A 51 -3.11 4.03 11.45
CA LYS A 51 -2.72 5.21 10.64
C LYS A 51 -1.27 5.21 10.16
N THR A 52 -0.39 4.47 10.80
CA THR A 52 1.03 4.37 10.44
C THR A 52 1.38 2.99 9.94
N SER A 53 2.50 2.86 9.20
CA SER A 53 3.00 1.55 8.77
C SER A 53 3.25 0.61 9.95
N ALA A 54 3.72 1.12 11.08
CA ALA A 54 3.93 0.32 12.30
C ALA A 54 2.61 -0.19 12.88
N GLN A 55 1.58 0.66 12.94
CA GLN A 55 0.26 0.26 13.43
C GLN A 55 -0.44 -0.70 12.47
N ALA A 56 -0.32 -0.49 11.17
CA ALA A 56 -0.83 -1.41 10.16
C ALA A 56 -0.15 -2.79 10.27
N ALA A 57 1.17 -2.83 10.37
CA ALA A 57 1.93 -4.06 10.53
C ALA A 57 1.52 -4.85 11.79
N ALA A 58 1.35 -4.16 12.93
CA ALA A 58 0.88 -4.77 14.17
C ALA A 58 -0.52 -5.39 14.01
N GLY A 59 -1.44 -4.68 13.34
CA GLY A 59 -2.80 -5.17 13.09
C GLY A 59 -2.85 -6.35 12.12
N LEU A 60 -1.90 -6.44 11.20
CA LEU A 60 -1.82 -7.50 10.18
C LEU A 60 -0.95 -8.69 10.60
N GLY A 61 -0.22 -8.57 11.70
CA GLY A 61 0.71 -9.61 12.15
C GLY A 61 1.92 -9.79 11.23
N CYS A 62 2.36 -8.71 10.56
CA CYS A 62 3.54 -8.70 9.69
C CYS A 62 4.58 -7.69 10.18
N THR A 63 5.73 -7.63 9.53
CA THR A 63 6.76 -6.64 9.83
C THR A 63 6.44 -5.30 9.14
N VAL A 64 6.99 -4.21 9.68
CA VAL A 64 6.86 -2.88 9.06
C VAL A 64 7.45 -2.86 7.64
N ALA A 65 8.49 -3.66 7.41
CA ALA A 65 9.17 -3.77 6.12
C ALA A 65 8.27 -4.39 5.02
N GLU A 66 7.27 -5.20 5.40
CA GLU A 66 6.30 -5.80 4.48
C GLU A 66 5.14 -4.87 4.12
N ILE A 67 5.09 -3.68 4.70
CA ILE A 67 4.12 -2.64 4.32
C ILE A 67 4.65 -1.88 3.10
N ALA A 68 3.95 -1.98 1.99
CA ALA A 68 4.22 -1.24 0.77
C ALA A 68 3.48 0.10 0.82
N LYS A 69 4.17 1.14 1.30
CA LYS A 69 3.60 2.49 1.43
C LYS A 69 3.76 3.28 0.13
N SER A 70 2.69 3.89 -0.34
CA SER A 70 2.70 4.75 -1.52
C SER A 70 2.93 6.21 -1.14
N ILE A 71 3.99 6.80 -1.68
CA ILE A 71 4.36 8.20 -1.49
C ILE A 71 4.29 8.88 -2.85
N VAL A 72 3.55 9.98 -2.96
CA VAL A 72 3.37 10.72 -4.21
C VAL A 72 4.18 12.00 -4.18
N PHE A 73 4.92 12.23 -5.27
CA PHE A 73 5.64 13.46 -5.56
C PHE A 73 5.08 14.10 -6.83
N ARG A 74 5.37 15.36 -7.03
CA ARG A 74 5.09 16.12 -8.24
C ARG A 74 6.38 16.27 -9.04
N ARG A 75 6.40 15.81 -10.30
CA ARG A 75 7.52 16.12 -11.21
C ARG A 75 7.38 17.56 -11.67
N LEU A 76 8.43 18.37 -11.45
CA LEU A 76 8.36 19.81 -11.70
C LEU A 76 8.34 20.17 -13.18
N ALA A 77 8.83 19.31 -14.05
CA ALA A 77 8.92 19.57 -15.47
C ALA A 77 7.55 19.70 -16.17
N ASP A 78 6.54 18.94 -15.72
CA ASP A 78 5.27 18.79 -16.41
C ASP A 78 4.08 18.46 -15.50
N ASP A 79 4.26 18.59 -14.20
CA ASP A 79 3.23 18.26 -13.20
C ASP A 79 2.74 16.81 -13.22
N THR A 80 3.52 15.88 -13.76
CA THR A 80 3.19 14.46 -13.68
C THR A 80 3.35 13.95 -12.26
N ALA A 81 2.42 13.12 -11.80
CA ALA A 81 2.55 12.44 -10.51
C ALA A 81 3.63 11.35 -10.59
N VAL A 82 4.49 11.31 -9.59
CA VAL A 82 5.48 10.24 -9.38
C VAL A 82 5.14 9.54 -8.08
N MET A 83 4.82 8.26 -8.16
CA MET A 83 4.54 7.45 -6.99
C MET A 83 5.71 6.53 -6.70
N VAL A 84 6.17 6.54 -5.48
CA VAL A 84 7.14 5.59 -4.96
C VAL A 84 6.43 4.65 -4.01
N VAL A 85 6.40 3.37 -4.33
CA VAL A 85 5.89 2.31 -3.45
C VAL A 85 7.08 1.77 -2.67
N ALA A 86 7.25 2.26 -1.47
CA ALA A 86 8.41 1.97 -0.62
C ALA A 86 8.09 0.98 0.49
N SER A 87 9.08 0.19 0.92
CA SER A 87 8.99 -0.57 2.15
C SER A 87 8.73 0.36 3.34
N GLY A 88 7.83 -0.03 4.24
CA GLY A 88 7.51 0.74 5.44
C GLY A 88 8.71 0.98 6.36
N ALA A 89 9.74 0.15 6.28
CA ALA A 89 10.99 0.29 7.03
C ALA A 89 11.97 1.30 6.40
N ASN A 90 11.75 1.69 5.14
CA ASN A 90 12.63 2.57 4.39
C ASN A 90 12.12 4.00 4.37
N ARG A 91 13.06 4.94 4.42
CA ARG A 91 12.83 6.33 4.05
C ARG A 91 13.21 6.52 2.59
N VAL A 92 12.37 7.20 1.82
CA VAL A 92 12.65 7.49 0.40
C VAL A 92 13.72 8.55 0.26
N ASP A 93 14.71 8.28 -0.58
CA ASP A 93 15.74 9.23 -1.00
C ASP A 93 15.25 9.97 -2.25
N GLU A 94 14.80 11.20 -2.07
CA GLU A 94 14.26 12.02 -3.16
C GLU A 94 15.30 12.33 -4.25
N GLN A 95 16.59 12.38 -3.89
CA GLN A 95 17.66 12.62 -4.87
C GLN A 95 17.81 11.44 -5.81
N LYS A 96 17.71 10.21 -5.30
CA LYS A 96 17.70 9.00 -6.13
C LYS A 96 16.52 9.00 -7.09
N ILE A 97 15.34 9.36 -6.60
CA ILE A 97 14.14 9.44 -7.44
C ILE A 97 14.29 10.54 -8.50
N ALA A 98 14.75 11.73 -8.10
CA ALA A 98 14.95 12.83 -9.03
C ALA A 98 15.99 12.52 -10.12
N ALA A 99 17.01 11.73 -9.83
CA ALA A 99 17.97 11.26 -10.81
C ALA A 99 17.34 10.37 -11.90
N LEU A 100 16.25 9.67 -11.57
CA LEU A 100 15.54 8.78 -12.50
C LEU A 100 14.47 9.51 -13.33
N VAL A 101 13.74 10.44 -12.71
CA VAL A 101 12.53 11.02 -13.30
C VAL A 101 12.58 12.54 -13.50
N GLY A 102 13.64 13.19 -13.03
CA GLY A 102 13.79 14.66 -13.03
C GLY A 102 13.40 15.29 -11.70
N PRO A 103 13.57 16.63 -11.57
CA PRO A 103 13.34 17.35 -10.34
C PRO A 103 11.92 17.14 -9.77
N LEU A 104 11.85 16.91 -8.45
CA LEU A 104 10.63 16.65 -7.72
C LEU A 104 10.24 17.84 -6.84
N GLY A 105 8.95 18.01 -6.69
CA GLY A 105 8.32 18.89 -5.73
C GLY A 105 7.31 18.16 -4.86
N LYS A 106 6.83 18.86 -3.86
CA LYS A 106 5.82 18.35 -2.95
C LYS A 106 4.48 18.20 -3.67
N ALA A 107 3.82 17.06 -3.49
CA ALA A 107 2.44 16.84 -3.89
C ALA A 107 1.52 17.11 -2.69
N ASP A 108 0.68 18.14 -2.78
CA ASP A 108 -0.33 18.40 -1.77
C ASP A 108 -1.56 17.48 -1.92
N ALA A 109 -2.48 17.54 -0.97
CA ALA A 109 -3.65 16.66 -0.96
C ALA A 109 -4.54 16.84 -2.21
N ALA A 110 -4.67 18.06 -2.74
CA ALA A 110 -5.44 18.33 -3.94
C ALA A 110 -4.79 17.70 -5.18
N PHE A 111 -3.48 17.86 -5.32
CA PHE A 111 -2.70 17.24 -6.40
C PHE A 111 -2.82 15.70 -6.38
N VAL A 112 -2.62 15.08 -5.21
CA VAL A 112 -2.73 13.63 -5.06
C VAL A 112 -4.12 13.14 -5.47
N ARG A 113 -5.17 13.81 -5.00
CA ARG A 113 -6.55 13.45 -5.34
C ARG A 113 -6.87 13.62 -6.82
N GLN A 114 -6.42 14.70 -7.44
CA GLN A 114 -6.65 14.97 -8.88
C GLN A 114 -5.95 13.95 -9.78
N HIS A 115 -4.76 13.48 -9.40
CA HIS A 115 -3.98 12.55 -10.22
C HIS A 115 -4.33 11.10 -9.94
N THR A 116 -4.49 10.73 -8.69
CA THR A 116 -4.69 9.33 -8.30
C THR A 116 -6.15 8.96 -8.07
N GLY A 117 -7.00 9.91 -7.69
CA GLY A 117 -8.36 9.66 -7.24
C GLY A 117 -8.47 9.18 -5.79
N TYR A 118 -7.35 9.15 -5.08
CA TYR A 118 -7.26 8.72 -3.69
C TYR A 118 -6.84 9.87 -2.77
N SER A 119 -7.12 9.72 -1.48
CA SER A 119 -6.63 10.63 -0.45
C SER A 119 -5.28 10.18 0.08
N ILE A 120 -4.43 11.12 0.51
CA ILE A 120 -3.18 10.82 1.20
C ILE A 120 -3.43 9.85 2.36
N GLY A 121 -2.56 8.86 2.51
CA GLY A 121 -2.67 7.78 3.48
C GLY A 121 -3.40 6.53 2.98
N GLY A 122 -4.22 6.65 1.93
CA GLY A 122 -4.95 5.54 1.32
C GLY A 122 -4.67 5.35 -0.17
N VAL A 123 -3.60 5.93 -0.69
CA VAL A 123 -3.29 5.88 -2.12
C VAL A 123 -2.92 4.46 -2.53
N CYS A 124 -3.78 3.86 -3.35
CA CYS A 124 -3.54 2.55 -3.95
C CYS A 124 -2.48 2.66 -5.06
N PRO A 125 -1.60 1.67 -5.23
CA PRO A 125 -0.61 1.68 -6.31
C PRO A 125 -1.21 1.50 -7.71
N ILE A 126 -2.49 1.21 -7.83
CA ILE A 126 -3.20 1.01 -9.10
C ILE A 126 -4.48 1.85 -9.18
N GLY A 127 -5.02 2.00 -10.39
CA GLY A 127 -6.32 2.66 -10.61
C GLY A 127 -6.27 4.17 -10.54
N HIS A 128 -5.18 4.78 -10.93
CA HIS A 128 -5.02 6.23 -10.95
C HIS A 128 -5.86 6.89 -12.04
N LEU A 129 -6.33 8.11 -11.78
CA LEU A 129 -7.15 8.87 -12.73
C LEU A 129 -6.33 9.44 -13.89
N ARG A 130 -5.04 9.69 -13.67
CA ARG A 130 -4.12 10.21 -14.66
C ARG A 130 -2.88 9.35 -14.74
N GLU A 131 -2.13 9.49 -15.83
CA GLU A 131 -0.84 8.84 -15.96
C GLU A 131 0.07 9.19 -14.77
N THR A 132 0.63 8.17 -14.16
CA THR A 132 1.50 8.27 -12.99
C THR A 132 2.74 7.44 -13.23
N ILE A 133 3.90 8.02 -13.01
CA ILE A 133 5.16 7.29 -13.00
C ILE A 133 5.23 6.51 -11.68
N ILE A 134 5.38 5.20 -11.75
CA ILE A 134 5.40 4.35 -10.56
C ILE A 134 6.77 3.67 -10.46
N LEU A 135 7.40 3.84 -9.31
CA LEU A 135 8.64 3.17 -8.94
C LEU A 135 8.39 2.31 -7.71
N VAL A 136 8.92 1.11 -7.71
CA VAL A 136 8.78 0.16 -6.61
C VAL A 136 10.13 -0.05 -5.94
N ASP A 137 10.15 0.04 -4.62
CA ASP A 137 11.32 -0.23 -3.80
C ASP A 137 11.80 -1.67 -4.00
N GLN A 138 13.02 -1.84 -4.46
CA GLN A 138 13.60 -3.17 -4.66
C GLN A 138 13.66 -3.99 -3.38
N ASP A 139 13.70 -3.35 -2.20
CA ASP A 139 13.71 -4.05 -0.91
C ASP A 139 12.40 -4.80 -0.63
N LEU A 140 11.30 -4.45 -1.30
CA LEU A 140 10.05 -5.20 -1.22
C LEU A 140 10.14 -6.58 -1.89
N LEU A 141 11.04 -6.76 -2.85
CA LEU A 141 11.14 -8.01 -3.62
C LEU A 141 11.66 -9.20 -2.81
N ARG A 142 12.24 -8.95 -1.64
CA ARG A 142 12.74 -10.00 -0.76
C ARG A 142 11.67 -10.70 0.08
N PHE A 143 10.45 -10.18 0.10
CA PHE A 143 9.34 -10.74 0.86
C PHE A 143 8.47 -11.66 -0.01
N ASP A 144 7.88 -12.68 0.60
CA ASP A 144 6.91 -13.55 -0.08
C ASP A 144 5.62 -12.80 -0.39
N SER A 145 5.23 -11.87 0.48
CA SER A 145 4.06 -11.03 0.31
C SER A 145 4.23 -9.67 0.99
N VAL A 146 3.53 -8.68 0.49
CA VAL A 146 3.48 -7.32 1.04
C VAL A 146 2.03 -6.85 1.14
N TRP A 147 1.81 -5.78 1.88
CA TRP A 147 0.51 -5.17 2.06
C TRP A 147 0.49 -3.75 1.50
N ALA A 148 -0.46 -3.46 0.63
CA ALA A 148 -0.63 -2.14 0.01
C ALA A 148 -1.97 -1.51 0.38
N ALA A 149 -2.03 -0.18 0.32
CA ALA A 149 -3.27 0.56 0.55
C ALA A 149 -4.29 0.29 -0.57
N ALA A 150 -5.55 0.17 -0.19
CA ALA A 150 -6.66 -0.15 -1.08
C ALA A 150 -7.63 1.04 -1.27
N GLY A 151 -7.10 2.24 -1.40
CA GLY A 151 -7.90 3.43 -1.71
C GLY A 151 -8.52 4.14 -0.50
N HIS A 152 -8.33 3.62 0.68
CA HIS A 152 -8.81 4.20 1.94
C HIS A 152 -7.72 4.03 3.02
N PRO A 153 -7.56 4.97 3.98
CA PRO A 153 -6.50 4.91 4.99
C PRO A 153 -6.49 3.63 5.85
N HIS A 154 -7.64 2.98 5.97
CA HIS A 154 -7.80 1.76 6.76
C HIS A 154 -8.03 0.50 5.90
N ALA A 155 -8.04 0.62 4.59
CA ALA A 155 -8.22 -0.50 3.68
C ALA A 155 -6.90 -0.92 3.07
N VAL A 156 -6.56 -2.20 3.17
CA VAL A 156 -5.34 -2.78 2.64
C VAL A 156 -5.63 -4.09 1.93
N PHE A 157 -4.72 -4.51 1.07
CA PHE A 157 -4.76 -5.83 0.44
C PHE A 157 -3.37 -6.44 0.37
N LYS A 158 -3.34 -7.76 0.41
CA LYS A 158 -2.11 -8.55 0.36
C LYS A 158 -1.82 -8.99 -1.06
N LEU A 159 -0.57 -8.85 -1.49
CA LEU A 159 -0.12 -9.31 -2.80
C LEU A 159 1.36 -9.71 -2.72
N THR A 160 1.80 -10.49 -3.70
CA THR A 160 3.22 -10.75 -3.87
C THR A 160 3.91 -9.54 -4.52
N PRO A 161 5.22 -9.34 -4.29
CA PRO A 161 5.97 -8.30 -5.00
C PRO A 161 5.90 -8.43 -6.51
N ARG A 162 5.84 -9.65 -7.03
CA ARG A 162 5.68 -9.94 -8.46
C ARG A 162 4.33 -9.44 -8.99
N GLU A 163 3.25 -9.68 -8.26
CA GLU A 163 1.94 -9.12 -8.59
C GLU A 163 1.94 -7.61 -8.55
N LEU A 164 2.62 -7.00 -7.57
CA LEU A 164 2.75 -5.54 -7.47
C LEU A 164 3.42 -4.96 -8.73
N LEU A 165 4.51 -5.55 -9.19
CA LEU A 165 5.18 -5.12 -10.43
C LEU A 165 4.28 -5.34 -11.66
N ALA A 166 3.61 -6.47 -11.75
CA ALA A 166 2.72 -6.79 -12.88
C ALA A 166 1.51 -5.84 -12.94
N LEU A 167 0.87 -5.57 -11.81
CA LEU A 167 -0.30 -4.68 -11.72
C LEU A 167 0.03 -3.21 -11.99
N THR A 168 1.21 -2.77 -11.61
CA THR A 168 1.64 -1.36 -11.77
C THR A 168 2.39 -1.10 -13.06
N GLY A 169 2.96 -2.12 -13.69
CA GLY A 169 3.91 -1.97 -14.79
C GLY A 169 5.21 -1.27 -14.39
N ALA A 170 5.47 -1.18 -13.09
CA ALA A 170 6.59 -0.41 -12.53
C ALA A 170 7.91 -1.16 -12.60
N GLN A 171 8.99 -0.40 -12.50
CA GLN A 171 10.33 -0.93 -12.29
C GLN A 171 10.67 -0.96 -10.80
N ALA A 172 11.37 -2.03 -10.38
CA ALA A 172 11.98 -2.10 -9.07
C ALA A 172 13.33 -1.37 -9.08
N VAL A 173 13.50 -0.41 -8.17
CA VAL A 173 14.68 0.45 -8.10
C VAL A 173 15.10 0.67 -6.64
N ASP A 174 16.36 1.07 -6.43
CA ASP A 174 16.81 1.48 -5.10
C ASP A 174 16.30 2.88 -4.79
N VAL A 175 15.29 2.95 -3.92
CA VAL A 175 14.67 4.20 -3.48
C VAL A 175 15.04 4.59 -2.06
N ALA A 176 15.73 3.71 -1.32
CA ALA A 176 15.97 3.89 0.09
C ALA A 176 17.10 4.88 0.37
N SER A 177 16.85 5.80 1.30
CA SER A 177 17.89 6.60 1.91
C SER A 177 18.72 5.70 2.82
N ARG A 178 19.92 5.40 2.40
CA ARG A 178 20.91 4.66 3.20
C ARG A 178 21.82 5.68 3.85
N ASN A 179 21.40 6.19 5.01
CA ASN A 179 22.33 6.97 5.82
C ASN A 179 23.49 6.04 6.21
N LEU A 180 24.61 6.26 5.58
CA LEU A 180 25.89 5.76 6.09
C LEU A 180 26.12 6.51 7.40
N ALA A 181 25.81 5.87 8.50
CA ALA A 181 26.19 6.34 9.83
C ALA A 181 27.71 6.28 9.96
#